data_2ae1d0a1957b020712a7b958f7ec9fe9
#
_entry.id   2ae1d0a1957b020712a7b958f7ec9fe9
#
_cell.length_a   1.000
_cell.length_b   1.000
_cell.length_c   1.000
_cell.angle_alpha   90.00
_cell.angle_beta   90.00
_cell.angle_gamma   90.00
#
_symmetry.space_group_name_H-M   'P 1'
#
loop_
_entity.id
_entity.type
_entity.pdbx_description
1 polymer ?
#
loop_
_entity_poly.entity_id
_entity_poly.type
_entity_poly.pdbx_seq_one_letter_code
_entity_poly.pdbx_strand_id
1 'polypeptide(L)'
;MWMKEVFGTDKPVIGLVHMHAMPTDPKFDPATGVRGVLDAARKDLHALQDGGIDGVLFCNEFSIPYTDDVQPVTIATMARIIGELKPEIKVPLGVCVASNAEMGFDLAAAVEADFIREILHGAAAGVYGIGNVQPGRVERHRAALGLMGCKTMTAVIPEGTR
;
A
#
# COMPACT_ATOMS: atom_id res chain seq x y z
N MET A 1 -20.76 0.03 10.57
CA MET A 1 -19.70 0.69 9.77
C MET A 1 -18.57 -0.31 9.62
N TRP A 2 -18.02 -0.48 8.45
CA TRP A 2 -17.02 -1.51 8.15
C TRP A 2 -15.72 -1.43 9.00
N MET A 3 -15.39 -0.22 9.52
CA MET A 3 -14.26 -0.05 10.45
C MET A 3 -14.34 -1.01 11.64
N LYS A 4 -15.50 -1.08 12.29
CA LYS A 4 -15.72 -1.99 13.43
C LYS A 4 -15.67 -3.46 13.03
N GLU A 5 -16.12 -3.78 11.80
CA GLU A 5 -16.08 -5.13 11.25
C GLU A 5 -14.63 -5.61 11.06
N VAL A 6 -13.77 -4.76 10.52
CA VAL A 6 -12.37 -5.11 10.20
C VAL A 6 -11.45 -4.94 11.41
N PHE A 7 -11.55 -3.83 12.14
CA PHE A 7 -10.59 -3.45 13.18
C PHE A 7 -11.09 -3.67 14.62
N GLY A 8 -12.35 -4.09 14.80
CA GLY A 8 -12.94 -4.24 16.14
C GLY A 8 -13.33 -2.92 16.82
N THR A 9 -12.98 -1.77 16.24
CA THR A 9 -13.25 -0.43 16.78
C THR A 9 -13.79 0.51 15.70
N ASP A 10 -14.52 1.56 16.11
CA ASP A 10 -15.02 2.58 15.19
C ASP A 10 -13.97 3.66 14.84
N LYS A 11 -12.88 3.74 15.61
CA LYS A 11 -11.79 4.70 15.43
C LYS A 11 -10.43 3.99 15.48
N PRO A 12 -10.10 3.18 14.45
CA PRO A 12 -8.86 2.44 14.44
C PRO A 12 -7.64 3.34 14.29
N VAL A 13 -6.57 2.99 14.98
CA VAL A 13 -5.22 3.51 14.74
C VAL A 13 -4.53 2.58 13.76
N ILE A 14 -4.25 3.07 12.55
CA ILE A 14 -3.57 2.31 11.50
C ILE A 14 -2.12 2.75 11.43
N GLY A 15 -1.20 1.83 11.72
CA GLY A 15 0.23 2.05 11.61
C GLY A 15 0.70 1.93 10.16
N LEU A 16 1.66 2.75 9.74
CA LEU A 16 2.19 2.75 8.37
C LEU A 16 3.60 2.17 8.37
N VAL A 17 3.82 1.08 7.64
CA VAL A 17 5.14 0.58 7.29
C VAL A 17 5.52 1.20 5.95
N HIS A 18 6.31 2.26 5.99
CA HIS A 18 6.84 2.94 4.81
C HIS A 18 8.07 2.19 4.32
N MET A 19 7.90 1.37 3.29
CA MET A 19 9.00 0.58 2.73
C MET A 19 10.08 1.48 2.14
N HIS A 20 11.32 1.16 2.41
CA HIS A 20 12.49 1.81 1.81
C HIS A 20 12.49 1.64 0.30
N ALA A 21 13.32 2.45 -0.38
CA ALA A 21 13.49 2.40 -1.83
C ALA A 21 13.75 0.96 -2.32
N MET A 22 13.09 0.59 -3.40
CA MET A 22 13.09 -0.77 -3.96
C MET A 22 13.92 -0.83 -5.24
N PRO A 23 14.20 -2.03 -5.78
CA PRO A 23 14.88 -2.15 -7.07
C PRO A 23 14.23 -1.27 -8.12
N THR A 24 15.02 -0.52 -8.88
CA THR A 24 14.68 0.55 -9.83
C THR A 24 14.44 1.93 -9.24
N ASP A 25 14.21 2.06 -7.95
CA ASP A 25 14.15 3.38 -7.32
C ASP A 25 15.55 4.02 -7.27
N PRO A 26 15.67 5.34 -7.52
CA PRO A 26 16.99 6.02 -7.53
C PRO A 26 17.77 5.92 -6.22
N LYS A 27 17.08 5.73 -5.10
CA LYS A 27 17.68 5.62 -3.76
C LYS A 27 17.81 4.18 -3.26
N PHE A 28 17.58 3.20 -4.14
CA PHE A 28 17.78 1.80 -3.76
C PHE A 28 19.25 1.53 -3.42
N ASP A 29 19.48 0.90 -2.28
CA ASP A 29 20.83 0.49 -1.88
C ASP A 29 21.10 -0.96 -2.31
N PRO A 30 21.90 -1.17 -3.38
CA PRO A 30 22.21 -2.50 -3.85
C PRO A 30 23.09 -3.31 -2.89
N ALA A 31 23.78 -2.68 -1.94
CA ALA A 31 24.63 -3.36 -0.98
C ALA A 31 23.84 -4.14 0.06
N THR A 32 22.74 -3.57 0.55
CA THR A 32 21.81 -4.24 1.45
C THR A 32 20.71 -5.00 0.71
N GLY A 33 20.42 -4.57 -0.51
CA GLY A 33 19.43 -5.19 -1.39
C GLY A 33 18.03 -5.24 -0.81
N VAL A 34 17.18 -6.10 -1.36
CA VAL A 34 15.80 -6.32 -0.88
C VAL A 34 15.79 -6.82 0.58
N ARG A 35 16.87 -7.48 1.03
CA ARG A 35 16.99 -7.92 2.41
C ARG A 35 17.00 -6.74 3.39
N GLY A 36 17.72 -5.67 3.06
CA GLY A 36 17.73 -4.45 3.88
C GLY A 36 16.34 -3.81 3.99
N VAL A 37 15.59 -3.79 2.88
CA VAL A 37 14.20 -3.29 2.88
C VAL A 37 13.30 -4.15 3.77
N LEU A 38 13.41 -5.48 3.67
CA LEU A 38 12.66 -6.42 4.49
C LEU A 38 12.97 -6.26 5.99
N ASP A 39 14.25 -6.16 6.35
CA ASP A 39 14.66 -6.06 7.76
C ASP A 39 14.21 -4.72 8.39
N ALA A 40 14.22 -3.63 7.62
CA ALA A 40 13.64 -2.35 8.03
C ALA A 40 12.11 -2.45 8.22
N ALA A 41 11.40 -3.01 7.24
CA ALA A 41 9.94 -3.19 7.31
C ALA A 41 9.53 -4.08 8.50
N ARG A 42 10.30 -5.15 8.80
CA ARG A 42 10.05 -6.01 9.97
C ARG A 42 10.18 -5.24 11.27
N LYS A 43 11.24 -4.43 11.40
CA LYS A 43 11.47 -3.61 12.60
C LYS A 43 10.31 -2.64 12.82
N ASP A 44 9.84 -1.97 11.77
CA ASP A 44 8.72 -1.03 11.85
C ASP A 44 7.41 -1.76 12.19
N LEU A 45 7.13 -2.89 11.55
CA LEU A 45 5.96 -3.73 11.85
C LEU A 45 5.90 -4.10 13.34
N HIS A 46 7.01 -4.60 13.89
CA HIS A 46 7.04 -5.01 15.30
C HIS A 46 6.86 -3.81 16.23
N ALA A 47 7.56 -2.70 15.97
CA ALA A 47 7.43 -1.49 16.79
C ALA A 47 6.00 -0.93 16.80
N LEU A 48 5.33 -0.94 15.63
CA LEU A 48 3.94 -0.50 15.50
C LEU A 48 2.98 -1.42 16.26
N GLN A 49 3.13 -2.74 16.12
CA GLN A 49 2.30 -3.70 16.84
C GLN A 49 2.51 -3.64 18.36
N ASP A 50 3.75 -3.48 18.82
CA ASP A 50 4.07 -3.28 20.24
C ASP A 50 3.48 -1.97 20.78
N GLY A 51 3.31 -0.97 19.91
CA GLY A 51 2.62 0.29 20.20
C GLY A 51 1.09 0.18 20.28
N GLY A 52 0.52 -0.99 19.95
CA GLY A 52 -0.93 -1.26 20.09
C GLY A 52 -1.79 -0.69 18.97
N ILE A 53 -1.31 -0.72 17.72
CA ILE A 53 -2.11 -0.35 16.54
C ILE A 53 -3.25 -1.34 16.31
N ASP A 54 -4.34 -0.87 15.67
CA ASP A 54 -5.51 -1.68 15.31
C ASP A 54 -5.42 -2.27 13.89
N GLY A 55 -4.51 -1.76 13.05
CA GLY A 55 -4.26 -2.23 11.70
C GLY A 55 -2.91 -1.76 11.19
N VAL A 56 -2.34 -2.43 10.19
CA VAL A 56 -1.08 -2.06 9.54
C VAL A 56 -1.28 -1.85 8.04
N LEU A 57 -0.63 -0.84 7.48
CA LEU A 57 -0.65 -0.55 6.05
C LEU A 57 0.78 -0.46 5.52
N PHE A 58 1.10 -1.28 4.53
CA PHE A 58 2.38 -1.25 3.83
C PHE A 58 2.29 -0.36 2.59
N CYS A 59 3.25 0.56 2.44
CA CYS A 59 3.30 1.50 1.32
C CYS A 59 4.72 1.66 0.81
N ASN A 60 4.89 1.82 -0.51
CA ASN A 60 6.18 2.14 -1.15
C ASN A 60 6.55 3.63 -1.05
N GLU A 61 6.43 4.22 0.14
CA GLU A 61 6.57 5.65 0.39
C GLU A 61 7.94 6.22 -0.02
N PHE A 62 9.00 5.42 0.06
CA PHE A 62 10.35 5.88 -0.31
C PHE A 62 10.73 5.60 -1.77
N SER A 63 9.79 5.19 -2.62
CA SER A 63 9.96 5.14 -4.08
C SER A 63 9.93 6.55 -4.68
N ILE A 64 10.91 7.38 -4.32
CA ILE A 64 11.01 8.80 -4.69
C ILE A 64 12.09 9.00 -5.78
N PRO A 65 11.81 9.83 -6.82
CA PRO A 65 10.58 10.58 -7.10
C PRO A 65 9.43 9.67 -7.53
N TYR A 66 8.22 10.02 -7.11
CA TYR A 66 7.03 9.24 -7.45
C TYR A 66 6.72 9.31 -8.95
N THR A 67 6.13 8.24 -9.46
CA THR A 67 5.65 8.11 -10.84
C THR A 67 4.35 7.33 -10.87
N ASP A 68 3.49 7.58 -11.84
CA ASP A 68 2.32 6.78 -12.11
C ASP A 68 2.66 5.48 -12.89
N ASP A 69 3.84 5.42 -13.50
CA ASP A 69 4.41 4.23 -14.14
C ASP A 69 5.19 3.38 -13.11
N VAL A 70 4.44 2.75 -12.20
CA VAL A 70 5.03 1.85 -11.19
C VAL A 70 5.54 0.58 -11.87
N GLN A 71 6.80 0.26 -11.62
CA GLN A 71 7.44 -0.88 -12.27
C GLN A 71 6.97 -2.22 -11.67
N PRO A 72 6.80 -3.29 -12.48
CA PRO A 72 6.39 -4.61 -11.99
C PRO A 72 7.28 -5.17 -10.87
N VAL A 73 8.58 -4.84 -10.89
CA VAL A 73 9.54 -5.28 -9.85
C VAL A 73 9.21 -4.66 -8.48
N THR A 74 8.64 -3.45 -8.44
CA THR A 74 8.18 -2.82 -7.19
C THR A 74 7.09 -3.69 -6.54
N ILE A 75 6.06 -4.06 -7.30
CA ILE A 75 4.96 -4.90 -6.81
C ILE A 75 5.47 -6.29 -6.40
N ALA A 76 6.32 -6.90 -7.22
CA ALA A 76 6.91 -8.21 -6.90
C ALA A 76 7.73 -8.15 -5.60
N THR A 77 8.48 -7.07 -5.39
CA THR A 77 9.27 -6.86 -4.17
C THR A 77 8.38 -6.64 -2.95
N MET A 78 7.34 -5.80 -3.08
CA MET A 78 6.35 -5.59 -2.01
C MET A 78 5.65 -6.89 -1.64
N ALA A 79 5.15 -7.63 -2.63
CA ALA A 79 4.48 -8.92 -2.40
C ALA A 79 5.40 -9.93 -1.70
N ARG A 80 6.66 -10.00 -2.12
CA ARG A 80 7.66 -10.85 -1.46
C ARG A 80 7.86 -10.44 0.00
N ILE A 81 8.11 -9.15 0.28
CA ILE A 81 8.36 -8.65 1.64
C ILE A 81 7.16 -8.91 2.54
N ILE A 82 5.95 -8.54 2.09
CA ILE A 82 4.72 -8.73 2.86
C ILE A 82 4.46 -10.22 3.07
N GLY A 83 4.67 -11.06 2.06
CA GLY A 83 4.53 -12.51 2.15
C GLY A 83 5.47 -13.13 3.19
N GLU A 84 6.75 -12.69 3.24
CA GLU A 84 7.70 -13.12 4.27
C GLU A 84 7.30 -12.65 5.68
N LEU A 85 6.66 -11.47 5.80
CA LEU A 85 6.20 -10.90 7.08
C LEU A 85 4.80 -11.38 7.50
N LYS A 86 4.02 -11.99 6.59
CA LYS A 86 2.62 -12.39 6.83
C LYS A 86 2.42 -13.18 8.13
N PRO A 87 3.28 -14.14 8.51
CA PRO A 87 3.16 -14.88 9.76
C PRO A 87 3.38 -14.02 11.02
N GLU A 88 4.01 -12.85 10.86
CA GLU A 88 4.35 -11.93 11.95
C GLU A 88 3.26 -10.83 12.11
N ILE A 89 2.37 -10.67 11.13
CA ILE A 89 1.28 -9.67 11.15
C ILE A 89 0.14 -10.20 12.02
N LYS A 90 -0.24 -9.44 13.07
CA LYS A 90 -1.24 -9.82 14.07
C LYS A 90 -2.52 -8.98 14.01
N VAL A 91 -2.56 -7.99 13.13
CA VAL A 91 -3.66 -7.03 12.96
C VAL A 91 -4.10 -7.01 11.48
N PRO A 92 -5.28 -6.50 11.14
CA PRO A 92 -5.70 -6.35 9.75
C PRO A 92 -4.65 -5.69 8.87
N LEU A 93 -4.43 -6.31 7.71
CA LEU A 93 -3.42 -5.93 6.74
C LEU A 93 -3.99 -5.02 5.65
N GLY A 94 -3.38 -3.86 5.47
CA GLY A 94 -3.63 -2.98 4.34
C GLY A 94 -2.43 -2.80 3.44
N VAL A 95 -2.68 -2.40 2.20
CA VAL A 95 -1.64 -2.07 1.23
C VAL A 95 -1.95 -0.76 0.50
N CYS A 96 -0.89 -0.11 0.05
CA CYS A 96 -0.94 1.08 -0.79
C CYS A 96 0.22 1.03 -1.78
N VAL A 97 -0.09 1.21 -3.06
CA VAL A 97 0.92 1.39 -4.10
C VAL A 97 0.83 2.82 -4.59
N ALA A 98 1.71 3.67 -4.09
CA ALA A 98 1.67 5.10 -4.37
C ALA A 98 1.50 5.39 -5.87
N SER A 99 0.47 6.16 -6.19
CA SER A 99 0.08 6.62 -7.52
C SER A 99 -0.48 5.57 -8.48
N ASN A 100 -0.75 4.32 -8.05
CA ASN A 100 -1.32 3.31 -8.95
C ASN A 100 -2.34 2.38 -8.27
N ALA A 101 -3.62 2.74 -8.36
CA ALA A 101 -4.71 2.01 -7.72
C ALA A 101 -4.90 0.56 -8.25
N GLU A 102 -4.68 0.31 -9.54
CA GLU A 102 -4.82 -1.02 -10.11
C GLU A 102 -3.75 -1.95 -9.56
N MET A 103 -2.49 -1.51 -9.52
CA MET A 103 -1.41 -2.26 -8.88
C MET A 103 -1.60 -2.41 -7.36
N GLY A 104 -2.26 -1.45 -6.71
CA GLY A 104 -2.69 -1.58 -5.31
C GLY A 104 -3.62 -2.78 -5.12
N PHE A 105 -4.58 -2.98 -6.04
CA PHE A 105 -5.45 -4.17 -6.01
C PHE A 105 -4.72 -5.46 -6.40
N ASP A 106 -3.78 -5.42 -7.35
CA ASP A 106 -2.95 -6.58 -7.69
C ASP A 106 -2.14 -7.04 -6.47
N LEU A 107 -1.53 -6.09 -5.76
CA LEU A 107 -0.81 -6.38 -4.51
C LEU A 107 -1.76 -6.91 -3.44
N ALA A 108 -2.93 -6.30 -3.26
CA ALA A 108 -3.93 -6.75 -2.28
C ALA A 108 -4.36 -8.19 -2.53
N ALA A 109 -4.57 -8.56 -3.80
CA ALA A 109 -4.86 -9.95 -4.18
C ALA A 109 -3.71 -10.89 -3.84
N ALA A 110 -2.47 -10.51 -4.16
CA ALA A 110 -1.30 -11.35 -3.95
C ALA A 110 -0.99 -11.63 -2.47
N VAL A 111 -1.28 -10.65 -1.58
CA VAL A 111 -0.98 -10.76 -0.14
C VAL A 111 -2.21 -10.98 0.73
N GLU A 112 -3.40 -11.12 0.14
CA GLU A 112 -4.68 -11.28 0.83
C GLU A 112 -4.92 -10.15 1.84
N ALA A 113 -4.86 -8.90 1.36
CA ALA A 113 -5.07 -7.74 2.20
C ALA A 113 -6.55 -7.52 2.55
N ASP A 114 -6.82 -7.07 3.77
CA ASP A 114 -8.17 -6.75 4.26
C ASP A 114 -8.68 -5.42 3.70
N PHE A 115 -7.77 -4.48 3.44
CA PHE A 115 -8.11 -3.16 2.92
C PHE A 115 -7.00 -2.56 2.07
N ILE A 116 -7.36 -1.56 1.26
CA ILE A 116 -6.41 -0.71 0.54
C ILE A 116 -6.65 0.76 0.85
N ARG A 117 -5.60 1.57 0.71
CA ARG A 117 -5.67 3.05 0.71
C ARG A 117 -5.05 3.56 -0.57
N GLU A 118 -5.88 4.10 -1.46
CA GLU A 118 -5.45 4.55 -2.79
C GLU A 118 -6.20 5.81 -3.23
N ILE A 119 -5.75 6.44 -4.31
CA ILE A 119 -6.53 7.41 -5.06
C ILE A 119 -7.42 6.62 -6.03
N LEU A 120 -8.71 6.52 -5.72
CA LEU A 120 -9.63 5.66 -6.47
C LEU A 120 -10.46 6.42 -7.51
N HIS A 121 -10.38 7.73 -7.56
CA HIS A 121 -11.19 8.56 -8.44
C HIS A 121 -10.58 9.95 -8.68
N GLY A 122 -11.01 10.55 -9.79
CA GLY A 122 -10.78 11.95 -10.09
C GLY A 122 -9.52 12.23 -10.90
N ALA A 123 -9.43 13.49 -11.30
CA ALA A 123 -8.26 14.05 -11.95
C ALA A 123 -7.63 15.08 -11.01
N ALA A 124 -6.32 15.05 -10.89
CA ALA A 124 -5.57 15.96 -10.05
C ALA A 124 -4.25 16.32 -10.73
N ALA A 125 -3.79 17.56 -10.55
CA ALA A 125 -2.48 18.02 -10.99
C ALA A 125 -1.61 18.28 -9.77
N GLY A 126 -0.39 17.76 -9.76
CA GLY A 126 0.50 17.89 -8.62
C GLY A 126 1.94 17.55 -8.96
N VAL A 127 2.72 17.23 -7.94
CA VAL A 127 4.14 16.87 -8.10
C VAL A 127 4.38 15.63 -8.96
N TYR A 128 3.33 14.82 -9.16
CA TYR A 128 3.33 13.62 -10.03
C TYR A 128 2.91 13.93 -11.50
N GLY A 129 2.66 15.20 -11.83
CA GLY A 129 2.06 15.58 -13.11
C GLY A 129 0.54 15.62 -13.04
N ILE A 130 -0.12 15.12 -14.09
CA ILE A 130 -1.58 15.04 -14.19
C ILE A 130 -2.01 13.58 -14.00
N GLY A 131 -2.61 13.31 -12.85
CA GLY A 131 -3.26 12.02 -12.57
C GLY A 131 -4.70 12.03 -13.07
N ASN A 132 -5.15 10.93 -13.67
CA ASN A 132 -6.53 10.73 -14.10
C ASN A 132 -6.96 9.30 -13.76
N VAL A 133 -7.46 9.13 -12.57
CA VAL A 133 -7.96 7.83 -12.12
C VAL A 133 -9.40 7.64 -12.59
N GLN A 134 -9.64 6.58 -13.34
CA GLN A 134 -10.96 6.24 -13.89
C GLN A 134 -11.65 5.21 -12.96
N PRO A 135 -12.63 5.61 -12.13
CA PRO A 135 -13.24 4.72 -11.14
C PRO A 135 -13.83 3.45 -11.75
N GLY A 136 -14.46 3.59 -12.91
CA GLY A 136 -15.06 2.43 -13.59
C GLY A 136 -14.03 1.38 -14.04
N ARG A 137 -12.82 1.80 -14.40
CA ARG A 137 -11.73 0.88 -14.74
C ARG A 137 -11.19 0.20 -13.47
N VAL A 138 -10.96 0.96 -12.43
CA VAL A 138 -10.47 0.48 -11.13
C VAL A 138 -11.44 -0.56 -10.54
N GLU A 139 -12.75 -0.27 -10.51
CA GLU A 139 -13.75 -1.19 -9.97
C GLU A 139 -13.91 -2.46 -10.80
N ARG A 140 -13.78 -2.39 -12.13
CA ARG A 140 -13.80 -3.59 -12.98
C ARG A 140 -12.57 -4.47 -12.71
N HIS A 141 -11.39 -3.87 -12.52
CA HIS A 141 -10.18 -4.58 -12.18
C HIS A 141 -10.31 -5.27 -10.81
N ARG A 142 -10.76 -4.55 -9.81
CA ARG A 142 -11.08 -5.07 -8.47
C ARG A 142 -12.05 -6.26 -8.52
N ALA A 143 -13.12 -6.14 -9.30
CA ALA A 143 -14.10 -7.21 -9.47
C ALA A 143 -13.50 -8.45 -10.15
N ALA A 144 -12.68 -8.26 -11.18
CA ALA A 144 -11.99 -9.34 -11.88
C ALA A 144 -11.02 -10.12 -10.97
N LEU A 145 -10.42 -9.45 -9.98
CA LEU A 145 -9.58 -10.07 -8.95
C LEU A 145 -10.37 -10.74 -7.82
N GLY A 146 -11.70 -10.63 -7.80
CA GLY A 146 -12.54 -11.17 -6.72
C GLY A 146 -12.48 -10.38 -5.41
N LEU A 147 -11.98 -9.14 -5.42
CA LEU A 147 -11.69 -8.34 -4.24
C LEU A 147 -12.86 -7.45 -3.77
N MET A 148 -14.10 -7.80 -4.08
CA MET A 148 -15.25 -7.00 -3.64
C MET A 148 -15.41 -6.95 -2.12
N GLY A 149 -14.83 -7.90 -1.38
CA GLY A 149 -14.79 -7.92 0.09
C GLY A 149 -13.68 -7.04 0.69
N CYS A 150 -12.60 -6.79 -0.04
CA CYS A 150 -11.50 -5.92 0.39
C CYS A 150 -12.01 -4.48 0.57
N LYS A 151 -11.79 -3.89 1.73
CA LYS A 151 -12.29 -2.54 2.02
C LYS A 151 -11.40 -1.47 1.39
N THR A 152 -11.99 -0.34 1.06
CA THR A 152 -11.28 0.75 0.37
C THR A 152 -11.30 2.04 1.19
N MET A 153 -10.15 2.67 1.28
CA MET A 153 -9.97 4.04 1.74
C MET A 153 -9.47 4.89 0.56
N THR A 154 -10.07 6.03 0.33
CA THR A 154 -9.65 6.91 -0.76
C THR A 154 -9.37 8.32 -0.27
N ALA A 155 -8.36 8.95 -0.84
CA ALA A 155 -8.13 10.37 -0.63
C ALA A 155 -9.23 11.18 -1.31
N VAL A 156 -9.80 12.15 -0.59
CA VAL A 156 -10.77 13.10 -1.14
C VAL A 156 -10.04 14.16 -1.99
N ILE A 157 -8.94 14.68 -1.44
CA ILE A 157 -8.00 15.56 -2.16
C ILE A 157 -6.62 14.97 -1.92
N PRO A 158 -5.94 14.43 -2.95
CA PRO A 158 -4.60 13.90 -2.79
C PRO A 158 -3.61 14.96 -2.33
N GLU A 159 -2.73 14.59 -1.42
CA GLU A 159 -1.70 15.49 -0.90
C GLU A 159 -0.80 15.99 -2.05
N GLY A 160 -0.43 17.28 -1.99
CA GLY A 160 0.42 17.89 -3.02
C GLY A 160 -0.27 18.16 -4.35
N THR A 161 -1.60 18.06 -4.44
CA THR A 161 -2.39 18.35 -5.65
C THR A 161 -3.21 19.64 -5.53
N ARG A 162 -3.65 20.16 -6.70
CA ARG A 162 -4.56 21.30 -6.83
C ARG A 162 -5.64 20.97 -7.83
#